data_a0491e75559132d548d4a0547a305a89
#
_entry.id   a0491e75559132d548d4a0547a305a89
#
_cell.length_a   1.000
_cell.length_b   1.000
_cell.length_c   1.000
_cell.angle_alpha   90.00
_cell.angle_beta   90.00
_cell.angle_gamma   90.00
#
_symmetry.space_group_name_H-M   'P 1'
#
loop_
_entity.id
_entity.type
_entity.pdbx_description
1 polymer ?
#
loop_
_entity_poly.entity_id
_entity_poly.type
_entity_poly.pdbx_seq_one_letter_code
_entity_poly.pdbx_strand_id
1 'polypeptide(L)'
;MVCMKHVGMNVCADAFVNSAMTGTNGGLVVVAADDPSMHSSQNEQDSRFYGKFAMVPVFEPSSQQEVYGMMKDAFELSEKHMVPVVMRMVTRMAHSRAVVATGEIKDQNPMTYPSNPKDWVLLPAVARKRNERLVGLQKEFLAEAENSKYNKFIDGKDTSLGIIACGIAYNYLMEHFKDGCPYPVL
;
A
#
# COMPACT_ATOMS: atom_id res chain seq x y z
N MET A 1 -5.50 -10.90 5.50
CA MET A 1 -4.91 -9.63 5.99
C MET A 1 -3.97 -9.93 7.16
N VAL A 2 -2.84 -9.24 7.23
CA VAL A 2 -1.87 -9.29 8.33
C VAL A 2 -1.64 -7.86 8.80
N CYS A 3 -1.61 -7.63 10.11
CA CYS A 3 -1.40 -6.30 10.68
C CYS A 3 -0.21 -6.34 11.65
N MET A 4 0.68 -5.37 11.54
CA MET A 4 1.86 -5.27 12.39
C MET A 4 2.39 -3.84 12.47
N LYS A 5 3.18 -3.54 13.48
CA LYS A 5 4.00 -2.32 13.49
C LYS A 5 5.19 -2.46 12.52
N HIS A 6 5.83 -1.32 12.22
CA HIS A 6 7.04 -1.30 11.39
C HIS A 6 8.12 -2.28 11.87
N VAL A 7 8.30 -2.44 13.17
CA VAL A 7 9.26 -3.43 13.72
C VAL A 7 8.89 -4.86 13.38
N GLY A 8 7.60 -5.20 13.36
CA GLY A 8 7.11 -6.50 12.92
C GLY A 8 7.32 -6.69 11.42
N MET A 9 7.09 -5.64 10.62
CA MET A 9 7.36 -5.64 9.18
C MET A 9 8.84 -5.90 8.89
N ASN A 10 9.74 -5.31 9.67
CA ASN A 10 11.17 -5.57 9.56
C ASN A 10 11.51 -7.03 9.88
N VAL A 11 10.95 -7.58 10.97
CA VAL A 11 11.20 -8.98 11.35
C VAL A 11 10.69 -9.96 10.28
N CYS A 12 9.57 -9.68 9.63
CA CYS A 12 9.02 -10.55 8.59
C CYS A 12 9.44 -10.15 7.15
N ALA A 13 10.42 -9.26 6.99
CA ALA A 13 10.82 -8.71 5.69
C ALA A 13 11.18 -9.80 4.67
N ASP A 14 11.93 -10.82 5.05
CA ASP A 14 12.27 -11.92 4.15
C ASP A 14 11.03 -12.68 3.67
N ALA A 15 10.15 -13.04 4.58
CA ALA A 15 8.90 -13.72 4.23
C ALA A 15 8.02 -12.85 3.32
N PHE A 16 7.97 -11.53 3.57
CA PHE A 16 7.22 -10.58 2.76
C PHE A 16 7.80 -10.47 1.33
N VAL A 17 9.11 -10.30 1.20
CA VAL A 17 9.79 -10.22 -0.12
C VAL A 17 9.62 -11.53 -0.88
N ASN A 18 9.74 -12.67 -0.20
CA ASN A 18 9.50 -13.97 -0.80
C ASN A 18 8.03 -14.13 -1.24
N SER A 19 7.05 -13.59 -0.50
CA SER A 19 5.65 -13.64 -0.91
C SER A 19 5.38 -12.82 -2.19
N ALA A 20 6.07 -11.68 -2.37
CA ALA A 20 6.01 -10.90 -3.61
C ALA A 20 6.59 -11.68 -4.79
N MET A 21 7.70 -12.36 -4.57
CA MET A 21 8.39 -13.17 -5.58
C MET A 21 7.56 -14.41 -5.95
N THR A 22 7.12 -15.18 -4.95
CA THR A 22 6.32 -16.40 -5.16
C THR A 22 4.96 -16.06 -5.78
N GLY A 23 4.38 -14.95 -5.36
CA GLY A 23 3.02 -14.57 -5.63
C GLY A 23 2.05 -15.04 -4.55
N THR A 24 0.82 -14.59 -4.62
CA THR A 24 -0.28 -14.97 -3.73
C THR A 24 -1.44 -15.53 -4.55
N ASN A 25 -2.05 -16.63 -4.09
CA ASN A 25 -3.21 -17.21 -4.80
C ASN A 25 -4.54 -16.58 -4.35
N GLY A 26 -4.54 -15.90 -3.25
CA GLY A 26 -5.66 -15.09 -2.75
C GLY A 26 -5.15 -13.72 -2.33
N GLY A 27 -6.05 -12.80 -2.04
CA GLY A 27 -5.68 -11.44 -1.65
C GLY A 27 -4.86 -11.42 -0.37
N LEU A 28 -3.68 -10.81 -0.41
CA LEU A 28 -2.81 -10.58 0.74
C LEU A 28 -2.56 -9.09 0.93
N VAL A 29 -3.16 -8.51 1.96
CA VAL A 29 -2.91 -7.14 2.38
C VAL A 29 -2.12 -7.15 3.68
N VAL A 30 -0.97 -6.46 3.67
CA VAL A 30 -0.09 -6.28 4.82
C VAL A 30 -0.24 -4.85 5.33
N VAL A 31 -0.88 -4.71 6.48
CA VAL A 31 -1.04 -3.41 7.16
C VAL A 31 0.18 -3.16 8.02
N ALA A 32 0.96 -2.16 7.66
CA ALA A 32 2.13 -1.71 8.42
C ALA A 32 1.80 -0.40 9.14
N ALA A 33 1.83 -0.43 10.48
CA ALA A 33 1.57 0.73 11.31
C ALA A 33 2.90 1.36 11.75
N ASP A 34 3.28 2.42 11.06
CA ASP A 34 4.48 3.20 11.36
C ASP A 34 4.26 4.12 12.55
N ASP A 35 5.31 4.41 13.28
CA ASP A 35 5.30 5.27 14.46
C ASP A 35 6.31 6.44 14.28
N PRO A 36 6.00 7.40 13.41
CA PRO A 36 6.83 8.59 13.22
C PRO A 36 7.03 9.31 14.55
N SER A 37 8.25 9.76 14.80
CA SER A 37 8.67 10.36 16.08
C SER A 37 8.64 9.42 17.29
N MET A 38 8.51 8.12 17.07
CA MET A 38 8.71 7.08 18.11
C MET A 38 7.87 7.28 19.38
N HIS A 39 6.56 7.52 19.23
CA HIS A 39 5.66 7.73 20.38
C HIS A 39 5.60 6.51 21.31
N SER A 40 5.72 5.31 20.76
CA SER A 40 5.74 4.05 21.53
C SER A 40 6.62 2.97 20.88
N SER A 41 7.68 3.38 20.21
CA SER A 41 8.61 2.49 19.49
C SER A 41 10.06 2.82 19.82
N GLN A 42 10.94 1.83 19.70
CA GLN A 42 12.38 1.97 20.00
C GLN A 42 13.15 2.69 18.90
N ASN A 43 12.60 2.73 17.68
CA ASN A 43 13.18 3.39 16.53
C ASN A 43 12.07 3.82 15.57
N GLU A 44 12.41 4.63 14.58
CA GLU A 44 11.55 5.02 13.48
C GLU A 44 11.96 4.24 12.23
N GLN A 45 10.98 3.67 11.54
CA GLN A 45 11.17 2.98 10.26
C GLN A 45 10.05 3.41 9.32
N ASP A 46 10.37 3.56 8.05
CA ASP A 46 9.42 3.90 7.01
C ASP A 46 9.05 2.65 6.20
N SER A 47 7.88 2.11 6.45
CA SER A 47 7.41 0.87 5.81
C SER A 47 7.18 1.01 4.29
N ARG A 48 7.14 2.23 3.74
CA ARG A 48 7.07 2.45 2.28
C ARG A 48 8.25 1.84 1.55
N PHE A 49 9.42 1.84 2.18
CA PHE A 49 10.62 1.25 1.61
C PHE A 49 10.52 -0.26 1.42
N TYR A 50 9.75 -0.97 2.26
CA TYR A 50 9.53 -2.40 2.05
C TYR A 50 8.69 -2.66 0.80
N GLY A 51 7.66 -1.84 0.53
CA GLY A 51 6.90 -1.94 -0.71
C GLY A 51 7.77 -1.71 -1.94
N LYS A 52 8.61 -0.68 -1.91
CA LYS A 52 9.57 -0.40 -3.00
C LYS A 52 10.60 -1.53 -3.16
N PHE A 53 11.14 -2.03 -2.06
CA PHE A 53 12.13 -3.12 -2.06
C PHE A 53 11.54 -4.42 -2.61
N ALA A 54 10.32 -4.76 -2.22
CA ALA A 54 9.61 -5.93 -2.72
C ALA A 54 8.93 -5.71 -4.09
N MET A 55 8.99 -4.49 -4.65
CA MET A 55 8.36 -4.11 -5.93
C MET A 55 6.85 -4.34 -5.96
N VAL A 56 6.15 -4.02 -4.88
CA VAL A 56 4.69 -4.19 -4.74
C VAL A 56 4.00 -2.86 -4.45
N PRO A 57 2.69 -2.74 -4.76
CA PRO A 57 1.93 -1.53 -4.49
C PRO A 57 1.85 -1.20 -2.99
N VAL A 58 1.85 0.13 -2.69
CA VAL A 58 1.67 0.67 -1.35
C VAL A 58 0.51 1.64 -1.35
N PHE A 59 -0.46 1.44 -0.47
CA PHE A 59 -1.52 2.40 -0.17
C PHE A 59 -1.19 3.16 1.11
N GLU A 60 -1.45 4.46 1.09
CA GLU A 60 -1.23 5.34 2.24
C GLU A 60 -2.45 6.27 2.44
N PRO A 61 -3.45 5.83 3.21
CA PRO A 61 -4.68 6.60 3.41
C PRO A 61 -4.48 7.86 4.24
N SER A 62 -5.24 8.91 3.92
CA SER A 62 -5.29 10.17 4.68
C SER A 62 -6.42 10.22 5.70
N SER A 63 -7.43 9.34 5.58
CA SER A 63 -8.61 9.30 6.44
C SER A 63 -9.09 7.88 6.70
N GLN A 64 -9.92 7.69 7.74
CA GLN A 64 -10.53 6.39 8.06
C GLN A 64 -11.47 5.91 6.95
N GLN A 65 -12.13 6.83 6.25
CA GLN A 65 -12.94 6.48 5.09
C GLN A 65 -12.08 5.95 3.94
N GLU A 66 -10.91 6.54 3.73
CA GLU A 66 -9.95 6.02 2.75
C GLU A 66 -9.38 4.67 3.16
N VAL A 67 -9.07 4.44 4.46
CA VAL A 67 -8.67 3.11 4.95
C VAL A 67 -9.68 2.06 4.54
N TYR A 68 -10.99 2.33 4.75
CA TYR A 68 -12.05 1.40 4.41
C TYR A 68 -12.13 1.13 2.90
N GLY A 69 -12.08 2.17 2.08
CA GLY A 69 -12.13 2.04 0.62
C GLY A 69 -10.89 1.38 0.05
N MET A 70 -9.71 1.86 0.45
CA MET A 70 -8.42 1.33 0.02
C MET A 70 -8.23 -0.14 0.43
N MET A 71 -8.78 -0.57 1.58
CA MET A 71 -8.69 -1.98 1.99
C MET A 71 -9.38 -2.90 0.98
N LYS A 72 -10.56 -2.53 0.49
CA LYS A 72 -11.27 -3.28 -0.55
C LYS A 72 -10.46 -3.33 -1.84
N ASP A 73 -10.02 -2.16 -2.31
CA ASP A 73 -9.27 -2.04 -3.55
C ASP A 73 -7.90 -2.74 -3.46
N ALA A 74 -7.27 -2.74 -2.29
CA ALA A 74 -6.00 -3.44 -2.03
C ALA A 74 -6.15 -4.97 -2.16
N PHE A 75 -7.26 -5.55 -1.67
CA PHE A 75 -7.54 -6.96 -1.87
C PHE A 75 -7.78 -7.29 -3.34
N GLU A 76 -8.56 -6.48 -4.05
CA GLU A 76 -8.81 -6.66 -5.48
C GLU A 76 -7.52 -6.56 -6.29
N LEU A 77 -6.69 -5.56 -6.00
CA LEU A 77 -5.39 -5.38 -6.65
C LEU A 77 -4.45 -6.55 -6.37
N SER A 78 -4.43 -7.03 -5.13
CA SER A 78 -3.63 -8.19 -4.73
C SER A 78 -4.03 -9.46 -5.47
N GLU A 79 -5.32 -9.73 -5.57
CA GLU A 79 -5.83 -10.91 -6.30
C GLU A 79 -5.59 -10.78 -7.82
N LYS A 80 -5.86 -9.60 -8.39
CA LYS A 80 -5.66 -9.32 -9.81
C LYS A 80 -4.22 -9.61 -10.26
N HIS A 81 -3.27 -9.13 -9.50
CA HIS A 81 -1.85 -9.23 -9.86
C HIS A 81 -1.11 -10.36 -9.14
N MET A 82 -1.79 -11.09 -8.26
CA MET A 82 -1.20 -12.17 -7.45
C MET A 82 0.08 -11.75 -6.72
N VAL A 83 0.03 -10.61 -6.03
CA VAL A 83 1.13 -10.07 -5.22
C VAL A 83 0.58 -9.53 -3.90
N PRO A 84 1.37 -9.48 -2.82
CA PRO A 84 0.96 -8.76 -1.62
C PRO A 84 0.84 -7.26 -1.91
N VAL A 85 -0.04 -6.60 -1.19
CA VAL A 85 -0.18 -5.13 -1.20
C VAL A 85 0.08 -4.60 0.20
N VAL A 86 0.86 -3.55 0.32
CA VAL A 86 1.09 -2.88 1.60
C VAL A 86 0.06 -1.77 1.80
N MET A 87 -0.52 -1.72 2.99
CA MET A 87 -1.24 -0.55 3.46
C MET A 87 -0.48 0.06 4.63
N ARG A 88 0.12 1.21 4.40
CA ARG A 88 0.84 1.96 5.42
C ARG A 88 -0.11 2.85 6.19
N MET A 89 -0.10 2.75 7.51
CA MET A 89 -0.78 3.68 8.39
C MET A 89 0.21 4.26 9.39
N VAL A 90 -0.09 5.43 9.92
CA VAL A 90 0.72 6.05 10.98
C VAL A 90 -0.04 6.03 12.30
N THR A 91 0.68 6.21 13.40
CA THR A 91 0.15 6.18 14.76
C THR A 91 -1.12 7.03 14.92
N ARG A 92 -1.15 8.25 14.37
CA ARG A 92 -2.32 9.13 14.44
C ARG A 92 -3.56 8.50 13.80
N MET A 93 -3.41 7.85 12.64
CA MET A 93 -4.51 7.13 12.00
C MET A 93 -4.96 5.93 12.83
N ALA A 94 -4.01 5.13 13.32
CA ALA A 94 -4.30 3.92 14.09
C ALA A 94 -5.02 4.19 15.41
N HIS A 95 -4.78 5.37 16.02
CA HIS A 95 -5.35 5.77 17.31
C HIS A 95 -6.56 6.71 17.19
N SER A 96 -6.96 7.10 15.99
CA SER A 96 -8.12 7.96 15.77
C SER A 96 -9.39 7.17 15.45
N ARG A 97 -10.54 7.81 15.59
CA ARG A 97 -11.86 7.24 15.30
C ARG A 97 -12.66 8.20 14.44
N ALA A 98 -13.43 7.67 13.51
CA ALA A 98 -14.38 8.43 12.71
C ALA A 98 -15.61 7.57 12.40
N VAL A 99 -16.69 8.23 12.00
CA VAL A 99 -17.83 7.56 11.38
C VAL A 99 -17.44 7.27 9.93
N VAL A 100 -17.63 6.03 9.50
CA VAL A 100 -17.29 5.55 8.17
C VAL A 100 -18.55 5.03 7.49
N ALA A 101 -18.81 5.52 6.28
CA ALA A 101 -19.87 4.97 5.43
C ALA A 101 -19.42 3.59 4.93
N THR A 102 -20.19 2.55 5.28
CA THR A 102 -19.92 1.19 4.82
C THR A 102 -20.65 0.91 3.51
N GLY A 103 -20.00 0.19 2.61
CA GLY A 103 -20.62 -0.29 1.38
C GLY A 103 -21.21 -1.69 1.54
N GLU A 104 -21.76 -2.21 0.45
CA GLU A 104 -22.27 -3.58 0.40
C GLU A 104 -21.16 -4.61 0.63
N ILE A 105 -21.56 -5.75 1.21
CA ILE A 105 -20.69 -6.91 1.36
C ILE A 105 -20.57 -7.58 0.00
N LYS A 106 -19.34 -7.78 -0.45
CA LYS A 106 -19.09 -8.56 -1.67
C LYS A 106 -19.08 -10.05 -1.36
N ASP A 107 -19.59 -10.82 -2.30
CA ASP A 107 -19.45 -12.27 -2.25
C ASP A 107 -17.98 -12.68 -2.33
N GLN A 108 -17.67 -13.81 -1.71
CA GLN A 108 -16.34 -14.39 -1.77
C GLN A 108 -16.03 -14.86 -3.20
N ASN A 109 -14.85 -14.52 -3.69
CA ASN A 109 -14.37 -15.08 -4.96
C ASN A 109 -14.23 -16.61 -4.87
N PRO A 110 -14.45 -17.36 -5.95
CA PRO A 110 -14.25 -18.79 -5.96
C PRO A 110 -12.84 -19.17 -5.48
N MET A 111 -12.78 -20.08 -4.51
CA MET A 111 -11.48 -20.62 -4.08
C MET A 111 -10.89 -21.50 -5.18
N THR A 112 -9.71 -21.13 -5.65
CA THR A 112 -8.94 -21.90 -6.63
C THR A 112 -7.63 -22.37 -6.00
N TYR A 113 -7.23 -23.58 -6.35
CA TYR A 113 -5.94 -24.11 -5.95
C TYR A 113 -4.93 -23.93 -7.09
N PRO A 114 -3.64 -23.69 -6.78
CA PRO A 114 -2.60 -23.63 -7.79
C PRO A 114 -2.57 -24.94 -8.61
N SER A 115 -2.58 -24.81 -9.94
CA SER A 115 -2.56 -25.97 -10.85
C SER A 115 -1.24 -26.75 -10.78
N ASN A 116 -0.15 -26.08 -10.44
CA ASN A 116 1.17 -26.70 -10.33
C ASN A 116 1.87 -26.27 -9.02
N PRO A 117 1.91 -27.11 -8.00
CA PRO A 117 2.58 -26.80 -6.73
C PRO A 117 4.07 -26.47 -6.86
N LYS A 118 4.76 -26.99 -7.89
CA LYS A 118 6.18 -26.72 -8.12
C LYS A 118 6.47 -25.25 -8.42
N ASP A 119 5.50 -24.52 -8.99
CA ASP A 119 5.66 -23.10 -9.28
C ASP A 119 5.70 -22.22 -8.01
N TRP A 120 5.33 -22.79 -6.87
CA TRP A 120 5.34 -22.12 -5.55
C TRP A 120 6.59 -22.43 -4.73
N VAL A 121 7.53 -23.15 -5.30
CA VAL A 121 8.82 -23.44 -4.66
C VAL A 121 9.90 -22.62 -5.33
N LEU A 122 10.51 -21.67 -4.60
CA LEU A 122 11.51 -20.75 -5.12
C LEU A 122 12.89 -21.40 -5.31
N LEU A 123 12.95 -22.44 -6.13
CA LEU A 123 14.23 -22.90 -6.67
C LEU A 123 14.78 -21.86 -7.66
N PRO A 124 16.11 -21.77 -7.86
CA PRO A 124 16.72 -20.71 -8.69
C PRO A 124 16.11 -20.54 -10.09
N ALA A 125 15.72 -21.62 -10.73
CA ALA A 125 15.10 -21.58 -12.05
C ALA A 125 13.67 -20.99 -12.02
N VAL A 126 12.89 -21.32 -10.97
CA VAL A 126 11.53 -20.78 -10.75
C VAL A 126 11.64 -19.32 -10.31
N ALA A 127 12.55 -19.02 -9.38
CA ALA A 127 12.77 -17.67 -8.87
C ALA A 127 13.09 -16.67 -9.99
N ARG A 128 13.93 -17.04 -10.98
CA ARG A 128 14.22 -16.18 -12.13
C ARG A 128 12.95 -15.82 -12.91
N LYS A 129 12.12 -16.80 -13.25
CA LYS A 129 10.84 -16.55 -13.97
C LYS A 129 9.87 -15.68 -13.16
N ARG A 130 9.80 -15.91 -11.86
CA ARG A 130 8.96 -15.12 -10.97
C ARG A 130 9.45 -13.67 -10.85
N ASN A 131 10.78 -13.48 -10.81
CA ASN A 131 11.36 -12.13 -10.82
C ASN A 131 11.09 -11.40 -12.15
N GLU A 132 11.25 -12.05 -13.29
CA GLU A 132 10.91 -11.48 -14.60
C GLU A 132 9.43 -11.04 -14.64
N ARG A 133 8.52 -11.87 -14.11
CA ARG A 133 7.11 -11.52 -13.98
C ARG A 133 6.93 -10.27 -13.10
N LEU A 134 7.52 -10.25 -11.91
CA LEU A 134 7.38 -9.15 -10.96
C LEU A 134 7.93 -7.82 -11.52
N VAL A 135 9.05 -7.87 -12.21
CA VAL A 135 9.61 -6.72 -12.94
C VAL A 135 8.67 -6.27 -14.07
N GLY A 136 8.08 -7.22 -14.80
CA GLY A 136 7.11 -6.92 -15.86
C GLY A 136 5.85 -6.20 -15.34
N LEU A 137 5.36 -6.56 -14.14
CA LEU A 137 4.20 -5.95 -13.50
C LEU A 137 4.41 -4.47 -13.12
N GLN A 138 5.65 -3.97 -13.08
CA GLN A 138 5.89 -2.58 -12.68
C GLN A 138 5.20 -1.56 -13.61
N LYS A 139 5.06 -1.87 -14.89
CA LYS A 139 4.33 -1.02 -15.85
C LYS A 139 2.82 -0.99 -15.55
N GLU A 140 2.27 -2.13 -15.14
CA GLU A 140 0.86 -2.23 -14.77
C GLU A 140 0.61 -1.47 -13.45
N PHE A 141 1.50 -1.61 -12.47
CA PHE A 141 1.40 -0.85 -11.22
C PHE A 141 1.49 0.66 -11.41
N LEU A 142 2.33 1.11 -12.35
CA LEU A 142 2.39 2.53 -12.71
C LEU A 142 1.05 3.01 -13.29
N ALA A 143 0.49 2.26 -14.23
CA ALA A 143 -0.81 2.58 -14.83
C ALA A 143 -1.95 2.55 -13.80
N GLU A 144 -1.95 1.59 -12.87
CA GLU A 144 -2.91 1.55 -11.74
C GLU A 144 -2.77 2.79 -10.84
N ALA A 145 -1.54 3.23 -10.57
CA ALA A 145 -1.29 4.41 -9.75
C ALA A 145 -1.75 5.70 -10.46
N GLU A 146 -1.46 5.83 -11.76
CA GLU A 146 -1.88 6.99 -12.57
C GLU A 146 -3.40 7.12 -12.67
N ASN A 147 -4.12 6.00 -12.73
CA ASN A 147 -5.58 5.96 -12.82
C ASN A 147 -6.27 5.82 -11.45
N SER A 148 -5.52 5.86 -10.37
CA SER A 148 -6.06 5.67 -9.02
C SER A 148 -6.93 6.85 -8.60
N LYS A 149 -8.15 6.58 -8.14
CA LYS A 149 -9.04 7.59 -7.55
C LYS A 149 -8.49 8.24 -6.27
N TYR A 150 -7.44 7.66 -5.69
CA TYR A 150 -6.79 8.16 -4.48
C TYR A 150 -5.64 9.12 -4.76
N ASN A 151 -5.03 9.03 -5.94
CA ASN A 151 -4.02 9.98 -6.37
C ASN A 151 -4.72 11.15 -7.06
N LYS A 152 -4.62 12.34 -6.48
CA LYS A 152 -5.32 13.54 -6.95
C LYS A 152 -4.32 14.64 -7.21
N PHE A 153 -4.43 15.25 -8.37
CA PHE A 153 -3.70 16.47 -8.67
C PHE A 153 -4.61 17.68 -8.41
N ILE A 154 -4.15 18.60 -7.61
CA ILE A 154 -4.81 19.87 -7.30
C ILE A 154 -3.96 20.99 -7.90
N ASP A 155 -4.55 21.74 -8.82
CA ASP A 155 -3.86 22.88 -9.43
C ASP A 155 -3.58 23.99 -8.42
N GLY A 156 -2.43 24.64 -8.59
CA GLY A 156 -2.05 25.84 -7.86
C GLY A 156 -1.77 27.01 -8.79
N LYS A 157 -2.04 28.24 -8.32
CA LYS A 157 -1.79 29.47 -9.10
C LYS A 157 -0.30 29.80 -9.18
N ASP A 158 0.46 29.42 -8.18
CA ASP A 158 1.90 29.62 -8.08
C ASP A 158 2.64 28.32 -8.44
N THR A 159 3.27 28.29 -9.60
CA THR A 159 4.01 27.13 -10.09
C THR A 159 5.49 27.15 -9.74
N SER A 160 5.91 28.07 -8.86
CA SER A 160 7.31 28.12 -8.38
C SER A 160 7.69 26.93 -7.49
N LEU A 161 6.69 26.27 -6.91
CA LEU A 161 6.83 25.10 -6.04
C LEU A 161 5.75 24.06 -6.40
N GLY A 162 6.11 22.78 -6.40
CA GLY A 162 5.19 21.65 -6.43
C GLY A 162 5.27 20.86 -5.13
N ILE A 163 4.14 20.42 -4.61
CA ILE A 163 4.07 19.69 -3.34
C ILE A 163 3.56 18.26 -3.61
N ILE A 164 4.24 17.26 -3.03
CA ILE A 164 3.76 15.88 -2.98
C ILE A 164 3.45 15.56 -1.52
N ALA A 165 2.19 15.18 -1.24
CA ALA A 165 1.73 14.90 0.11
C ALA A 165 0.96 13.57 0.18
N CYS A 166 1.51 12.59 0.89
CA CYS A 166 0.92 11.26 1.03
C CYS A 166 0.31 11.06 2.42
N GLY A 167 -0.81 10.34 2.47
CA GLY A 167 -1.46 9.95 3.72
C GLY A 167 -1.79 11.15 4.61
N ILE A 168 -1.48 11.04 5.91
CA ILE A 168 -1.78 12.10 6.89
C ILE A 168 -1.05 13.43 6.61
N ALA A 169 0.07 13.41 5.86
CA ALA A 169 0.77 14.64 5.50
C ALA A 169 -0.10 15.55 4.62
N TYR A 170 -0.97 14.98 3.80
CA TYR A 170 -1.96 15.73 3.04
C TYR A 170 -2.89 16.54 3.96
N ASN A 171 -3.36 15.93 5.05
CA ASN A 171 -4.25 16.63 5.99
C ASN A 171 -3.54 17.79 6.69
N TYR A 172 -2.25 17.63 7.06
CA TYR A 172 -1.48 18.73 7.63
C TYR A 172 -1.25 19.87 6.64
N LEU A 173 -1.00 19.53 5.38
CA LEU A 173 -0.87 20.53 4.33
C LEU A 173 -2.18 21.32 4.16
N MET A 174 -3.31 20.62 4.06
CA MET A 174 -4.62 21.27 3.90
C MET A 174 -5.06 22.05 5.14
N GLU A 175 -4.67 21.60 6.33
CA GLU A 175 -4.91 22.38 7.57
C GLU A 175 -4.08 23.66 7.62
N HIS A 176 -2.86 23.64 7.06
CA HIS A 176 -2.03 24.84 6.94
C HIS A 176 -2.62 25.83 5.92
N PHE A 177 -3.08 25.34 4.79
CA PHE A 177 -3.67 26.15 3.71
C PHE A 177 -5.20 26.09 3.72
N LYS A 178 -5.84 26.55 4.79
CA LYS A 178 -7.31 26.51 4.97
C LYS A 178 -8.10 27.18 3.87
N ASP A 179 -7.56 28.26 3.29
CA ASP A 179 -8.16 29.03 2.20
C ASP A 179 -7.77 28.55 0.80
N GLY A 180 -7.10 27.40 0.73
CA GLY A 180 -6.58 26.76 -0.49
C GLY A 180 -5.06 26.91 -0.63
N CYS A 181 -4.40 25.82 -1.04
CA CYS A 181 -2.96 25.84 -1.29
C CYS A 181 -2.67 26.63 -2.57
N PRO A 182 -1.75 27.60 -2.54
CA PRO A 182 -1.40 28.36 -3.75
C PRO A 182 -0.59 27.54 -4.74
N TYR A 183 0.06 26.47 -4.30
CA TYR A 183 0.95 25.61 -5.09
C TYR A 183 0.23 24.37 -5.62
N PRO A 184 0.65 23.80 -6.74
CA PRO A 184 0.18 22.50 -7.20
C PRO A 184 0.50 21.41 -6.16
N VAL A 185 -0.48 20.53 -5.91
CA VAL A 185 -0.36 19.43 -4.95
C VAL A 185 -0.72 18.10 -5.62
N LEU A 186 0.12 17.09 -5.44
CA LEU A 186 -0.15 15.69 -5.79
C LEU A 186 -0.27 14.88 -4.50
#